data_c9092ed5872893ce43f6ce58e3965c60
#
_entry.id   c9092ed5872893ce43f6ce58e3965c60
#
_cell.length_a   1.000
_cell.length_b   1.000
_cell.length_c   1.000
_cell.angle_alpha   90.00
_cell.angle_beta   90.00
_cell.angle_gamma   90.00
#
_symmetry.space_group_name_H-M   'P 1'
#
loop_
_entity.id
_entity.type
_entity.pdbx_description
1 polymer ?
#
loop_
_entity_poly.entity_id
_entity_poly.type
_entity_poly.pdbx_seq_one_letter_code
_entity_poly.pdbx_strand_id
1 'polypeptide(L)'
;MKKAEAFFACIMAPALPLQALVRSEPGLAGCPLASVHGTGTTARVDFISAAARARGIKVGMTPSQARSLAPDVTLRRPSPELMRVTHQALLDLASSFSHAVQDGDSGVALLDVTGHQHIHGSYLLMGQAIVKAAAENGLTVRTGFAAGVRLARIASRIGDPVVVLTPGTEAAAIAH
;
A
#
# COMPACT_ATOMS: atom_id res chain seq x y z
N MET A 1 35.02 6.85 -13.22
CA MET A 1 33.95 6.32 -12.34
C MET A 1 32.61 6.43 -13.06
N LYS A 2 31.98 5.31 -13.42
CA LYS A 2 30.60 5.35 -13.97
C LYS A 2 29.67 5.85 -12.85
N LYS A 3 29.02 6.98 -13.06
CA LYS A 3 28.00 7.52 -12.12
C LYS A 3 26.93 6.43 -11.96
N ALA A 4 26.65 6.02 -10.74
CA ALA A 4 25.57 5.06 -10.52
C ALA A 4 24.27 5.66 -11.09
N GLU A 5 23.59 4.88 -11.91
CA GLU A 5 22.31 5.29 -12.49
C GLU A 5 21.30 5.43 -11.35
N ALA A 6 20.59 6.56 -11.31
CA ALA A 6 19.61 6.82 -10.25
C ALA A 6 18.50 5.76 -10.28
N PHE A 7 18.20 5.19 -9.12
CA PHE A 7 17.18 4.17 -8.99
C PHE A 7 16.30 4.45 -7.76
N PHE A 8 15.01 4.28 -7.91
CA PHE A 8 14.03 4.65 -6.89
C PHE A 8 13.15 3.47 -6.53
N ALA A 9 12.68 3.47 -5.28
CA ALA A 9 11.65 2.56 -4.83
C ALA A 9 10.40 3.34 -4.41
N CYS A 10 9.26 2.74 -4.66
CA CYS A 10 7.97 3.14 -4.09
C CYS A 10 7.45 2.03 -3.20
N ILE A 11 7.20 2.32 -1.93
CA ILE A 11 6.50 1.44 -1.01
C ILE A 11 5.07 1.95 -0.91
N MET A 12 4.11 1.11 -1.24
CA MET A 12 2.69 1.46 -1.20
C MET A 12 1.93 0.49 -0.29
N ALA A 13 1.20 1.03 0.67
CA ALA A 13 0.24 0.29 1.50
C ALA A 13 -1.16 0.38 0.86
N PRO A 14 -1.63 -0.67 0.14
CA PRO A 14 -2.95 -0.64 -0.49
C PRO A 14 -4.05 -0.59 0.56
N ALA A 15 -5.13 0.14 0.26
CA ALA A 15 -6.27 0.29 1.17
C ALA A 15 -5.84 0.66 2.61
N LEU A 16 -4.97 1.65 2.75
CA LEU A 16 -4.45 2.11 4.05
C LEU A 16 -5.56 2.29 5.11
N PRO A 17 -6.78 2.81 4.79
CA PRO A 17 -7.86 2.92 5.75
C PRO A 17 -8.25 1.59 6.41
N LEU A 18 -8.27 0.50 5.66
CA LEU A 18 -8.58 -0.83 6.22
C LEU A 18 -7.42 -1.36 7.08
N GLN A 19 -6.19 -1.16 6.63
CA GLN A 19 -5.01 -1.55 7.41
C GLN A 19 -4.93 -0.79 8.73
N ALA A 20 -5.24 0.51 8.71
CA ALA A 20 -5.30 1.34 9.90
C ALA A 20 -6.34 0.80 10.90
N LEU A 21 -7.53 0.42 10.43
CA LEU A 21 -8.58 -0.18 11.27
C LEU A 21 -8.13 -1.52 11.86
N VAL A 22 -7.59 -2.42 11.05
CA VAL A 22 -7.12 -3.75 11.53
C VAL A 22 -5.96 -3.62 12.51
N ARG A 23 -5.07 -2.64 12.32
CA ARG A 23 -3.97 -2.37 13.28
C ARG A 23 -4.48 -1.89 14.63
N SER A 24 -5.55 -1.10 14.66
CA SER A 24 -6.16 -0.62 15.91
C SER A 24 -7.10 -1.65 16.55
N GLU A 25 -7.76 -2.46 15.75
CA GLU A 25 -8.71 -3.49 16.16
C GLU A 25 -8.35 -4.82 15.46
N PRO A 26 -7.36 -5.59 15.97
CA PRO A 26 -6.89 -6.84 15.32
C PRO A 26 -7.99 -7.87 15.07
N GLY A 27 -9.06 -7.85 15.87
CA GLY A 27 -10.24 -8.71 15.68
C GLY A 27 -11.01 -8.47 14.37
N LEU A 28 -10.72 -7.38 13.66
CA LEU A 28 -11.28 -7.12 12.33
C LEU A 28 -10.56 -7.85 11.20
N ALA A 29 -9.42 -8.49 11.49
CA ALA A 29 -8.68 -9.26 10.50
C ALA A 29 -9.53 -10.42 9.97
N GLY A 30 -9.66 -10.52 8.64
CA GLY A 30 -10.46 -11.56 7.99
C GLY A 30 -11.98 -11.33 7.99
N CYS A 31 -12.49 -10.36 8.74
CA CYS A 31 -13.91 -10.01 8.74
C CYS A 31 -14.34 -9.31 7.44
N PRO A 32 -15.64 -9.37 7.09
CA PRO A 32 -16.21 -8.50 6.08
C PRO A 32 -16.17 -7.04 6.55
N LEU A 33 -15.08 -6.35 6.23
CA LEU A 33 -14.80 -4.98 6.67
C LEU A 33 -14.88 -4.01 5.49
N ALA A 34 -15.52 -2.88 5.69
CA ALA A 34 -15.50 -1.78 4.73
C ALA A 34 -15.31 -0.45 5.46
N SER A 35 -14.48 0.43 4.89
CA SER A 35 -14.38 1.81 5.34
C SER A 35 -15.44 2.68 4.65
N VAL A 36 -15.87 3.72 5.34
CA VAL A 36 -16.91 4.63 4.87
C VAL A 36 -16.39 6.07 5.01
N HIS A 37 -16.52 6.86 3.97
CA HIS A 37 -16.31 8.31 3.99
C HIS A 37 -17.62 9.07 3.82
N GLY A 38 -17.62 10.36 4.11
CA GLY A 38 -18.83 11.20 4.08
C GLY A 38 -19.76 10.95 5.27
N THR A 39 -20.85 11.69 5.36
CA THR A 39 -21.85 11.63 6.44
C THR A 39 -23.28 11.62 5.90
N GLY A 40 -24.21 11.07 6.68
CA GLY A 40 -25.63 11.06 6.29
C GLY A 40 -25.86 10.47 4.90
N THR A 41 -26.55 11.19 4.04
CA THR A 41 -26.90 10.78 2.67
C THR A 41 -25.71 10.72 1.72
N THR A 42 -24.60 11.40 2.06
CA THR A 42 -23.37 11.39 1.25
C THR A 42 -22.42 10.25 1.63
N ALA A 43 -22.71 9.49 2.69
CA ALA A 43 -21.87 8.39 3.14
C ALA A 43 -21.73 7.32 2.05
N ARG A 44 -20.49 6.95 1.74
CA ARG A 44 -20.17 5.91 0.73
C ARG A 44 -19.04 5.02 1.24
N VAL A 45 -19.13 3.76 0.85
CA VAL A 45 -18.04 2.78 0.98
C VAL A 45 -16.90 3.19 0.06
N ASP A 46 -15.70 3.31 0.57
CA ASP A 46 -14.49 3.71 -0.19
C ASP A 46 -13.47 2.58 -0.30
N PHE A 47 -13.28 1.76 0.73
CA PHE A 47 -12.42 0.58 0.68
C PHE A 47 -13.12 -0.63 1.26
N ILE A 48 -12.86 -1.81 0.70
CA ILE A 48 -13.47 -3.07 1.10
C ILE A 48 -12.42 -4.18 1.25
N SER A 49 -12.56 -4.99 2.30
CA SER A 49 -11.76 -6.21 2.48
C SER A 49 -12.13 -7.27 1.44
N ALA A 50 -11.26 -8.28 1.26
CA ALA A 50 -11.57 -9.41 0.39
C ALA A 50 -12.84 -10.14 0.84
N ALA A 51 -13.05 -10.30 2.15
CA ALA A 51 -14.25 -10.90 2.71
C ALA A 51 -15.51 -10.09 2.42
N ALA A 52 -15.46 -8.74 2.49
CA ALA A 52 -16.56 -7.88 2.12
C ALA A 52 -16.87 -7.95 0.62
N ARG A 53 -15.84 -8.00 -0.22
CA ARG A 53 -15.99 -8.19 -1.68
C ARG A 53 -16.65 -9.50 -2.02
N ALA A 54 -16.27 -10.60 -1.35
CA ALA A 54 -16.88 -11.92 -1.53
C ALA A 54 -18.38 -11.95 -1.15
N ARG A 55 -18.83 -11.02 -0.27
CA ARG A 55 -20.25 -10.81 0.06
C ARG A 55 -20.99 -9.89 -0.92
N GLY A 56 -20.37 -9.50 -2.03
CA GLY A 56 -20.96 -8.65 -3.06
C GLY A 56 -20.91 -7.15 -2.77
N ILE A 57 -20.25 -6.72 -1.69
CA ILE A 57 -20.08 -5.30 -1.38
C ILE A 57 -19.15 -4.65 -2.41
N LYS A 58 -19.52 -3.46 -2.85
CA LYS A 58 -18.74 -2.67 -3.83
C LYS A 58 -18.47 -1.28 -3.30
N VAL A 59 -17.36 -0.71 -3.73
CA VAL A 59 -17.03 0.70 -3.53
C VAL A 59 -18.13 1.58 -4.14
N GLY A 60 -18.48 2.68 -3.49
CA GLY A 60 -19.55 3.59 -3.87
C GLY A 60 -20.93 3.25 -3.30
N MET A 61 -21.14 2.06 -2.75
CA MET A 61 -22.40 1.71 -2.07
C MET A 61 -22.64 2.59 -0.85
N THR A 62 -23.91 2.83 -0.54
CA THR A 62 -24.29 3.41 0.75
C THR A 62 -24.12 2.37 1.87
N PRO A 63 -23.95 2.80 3.13
CA PRO A 63 -23.95 1.90 4.28
C PRO A 63 -25.19 1.00 4.37
N SER A 64 -26.36 1.51 4.01
CA SER A 64 -27.62 0.73 4.01
C SER A 64 -27.60 -0.37 2.94
N GLN A 65 -27.15 -0.06 1.73
CA GLN A 65 -27.00 -1.05 0.66
C GLN A 65 -26.01 -2.16 1.06
N ALA A 66 -24.87 -1.79 1.65
CA ALA A 66 -23.87 -2.75 2.10
C ALA A 66 -24.43 -3.70 3.17
N ARG A 67 -25.19 -3.18 4.16
CA ARG A 67 -25.84 -4.00 5.20
C ARG A 67 -26.97 -4.88 4.65
N SER A 68 -27.68 -4.42 3.63
CA SER A 68 -28.72 -5.23 2.99
C SER A 68 -28.16 -6.45 2.26
N LEU A 69 -26.96 -6.33 1.69
CA LEU A 69 -26.25 -7.44 1.03
C LEU A 69 -25.54 -8.35 2.03
N ALA A 70 -24.94 -7.80 3.05
CA ALA A 70 -24.17 -8.51 4.05
C ALA A 70 -24.50 -7.95 5.45
N PRO A 71 -25.48 -8.52 6.15
CA PRO A 71 -25.87 -8.06 7.49
C PRO A 71 -24.72 -8.12 8.51
N ASP A 72 -23.73 -9.00 8.28
CA ASP A 72 -22.55 -9.18 9.10
C ASP A 72 -21.38 -8.24 8.73
N VAL A 73 -21.57 -7.33 7.77
CA VAL A 73 -20.51 -6.38 7.40
C VAL A 73 -20.21 -5.42 8.52
N THR A 74 -18.93 -5.28 8.82
CA THR A 74 -18.42 -4.26 9.73
C THR A 74 -18.10 -2.99 8.92
N LEU A 75 -18.85 -1.92 9.17
CA LEU A 75 -18.62 -0.61 8.57
C LEU A 75 -17.90 0.27 9.59
N ARG A 76 -16.77 0.84 9.21
CA ARG A 76 -15.96 1.72 10.07
C ARG A 76 -15.51 2.96 9.31
N ARG A 77 -15.23 4.00 10.08
CA ARG A 77 -14.58 5.22 9.58
C ARG A 77 -13.28 5.39 10.34
N PRO A 78 -12.12 5.24 9.68
CA PRO A 78 -10.85 5.50 10.33
C PRO A 78 -10.74 7.00 10.67
N SER A 79 -10.27 7.32 11.87
CA SER A 79 -10.01 8.70 12.24
C SER A 79 -8.78 9.25 11.49
N PRO A 80 -8.68 10.58 11.28
CA PRO A 80 -7.48 11.20 10.71
C PRO A 80 -6.20 10.84 11.48
N GLU A 81 -6.29 10.76 12.79
CA GLU A 81 -5.15 10.39 13.64
C GLU A 81 -4.71 8.95 13.40
N LEU A 82 -5.65 8.01 13.29
CA LEU A 82 -5.35 6.61 13.00
C LEU A 82 -4.68 6.46 11.63
N MET A 83 -5.14 7.22 10.64
CA MET A 83 -4.54 7.27 9.31
C MET A 83 -3.12 7.82 9.36
N ARG A 84 -2.91 8.92 10.10
CA ARG A 84 -1.60 9.55 10.29
C ARG A 84 -0.60 8.61 10.95
N VAL A 85 -0.99 7.95 12.04
CA VAL A 85 -0.13 6.99 12.76
C VAL A 85 0.23 5.81 11.87
N THR A 86 -0.72 5.29 11.10
CA THR A 86 -0.45 4.16 10.20
C THR A 86 0.45 4.56 9.03
N HIS A 87 0.27 5.75 8.49
CA HIS A 87 1.16 6.29 7.46
C HIS A 87 2.57 6.55 8.01
N GLN A 88 2.68 7.09 9.23
CA GLN A 88 3.98 7.27 9.88
C GLN A 88 4.73 5.94 10.05
N ALA A 89 4.04 4.87 10.44
CA ALA A 89 4.65 3.54 10.53
C ALA A 89 5.21 3.05 9.17
N LEU A 90 4.58 3.43 8.05
CA LEU A 90 5.10 3.16 6.71
C LEU A 90 6.38 3.97 6.43
N LEU A 91 6.43 5.24 6.82
CA LEU A 91 7.61 6.09 6.64
C LEU A 91 8.78 5.61 7.51
N ASP A 92 8.51 5.19 8.74
CA ASP A 92 9.51 4.63 9.66
C ASP A 92 10.09 3.33 9.09
N LEU A 93 9.24 2.46 8.56
CA LEU A 93 9.67 1.28 7.82
C LEU A 93 10.57 1.65 6.63
N ALA A 94 10.15 2.61 5.80
CA ALA A 94 10.91 3.06 4.64
C ALA A 94 12.30 3.59 5.06
N SER A 95 12.37 4.34 6.16
CA SER A 95 13.60 4.92 6.70
C SER A 95 14.60 3.87 7.19
N SER A 96 14.17 2.66 7.50
CA SER A 96 15.06 1.55 7.83
C SER A 96 15.78 0.96 6.61
N PHE A 97 15.33 1.28 5.39
CA PHE A 97 15.91 0.78 4.14
C PHE A 97 16.67 1.85 3.33
N SER A 98 16.39 3.12 3.54
CA SER A 98 17.10 4.23 2.88
C SER A 98 17.08 5.48 3.76
N HIS A 99 18.15 6.25 3.73
CA HIS A 99 18.22 7.56 4.39
C HIS A 99 17.51 8.66 3.58
N ALA A 100 17.28 8.43 2.29
CA ALA A 100 16.62 9.38 1.40
C ALA A 100 15.16 8.93 1.16
N VAL A 101 14.30 9.23 2.12
CA VAL A 101 12.87 8.96 2.06
C VAL A 101 12.12 10.26 1.83
N GLN A 102 11.21 10.23 0.87
CA GLN A 102 10.26 11.30 0.62
C GLN A 102 8.87 10.80 1.00
N ASP A 103 8.17 11.59 1.81
CA ASP A 103 6.75 11.40 2.08
C ASP A 103 5.95 11.59 0.80
N GLY A 104 5.14 10.59 0.45
CA GLY A 104 4.25 10.63 -0.70
C GLY A 104 2.80 10.93 -0.27
N ASP A 105 1.85 10.51 -1.11
CA ASP A 105 0.44 10.54 -0.71
C ASP A 105 0.19 9.53 0.42
N SER A 106 -0.94 9.65 1.12
CA SER A 106 -1.33 8.73 2.19
C SER A 106 -1.16 7.25 1.78
N GLY A 107 -0.33 6.53 2.51
CA GLY A 107 0.02 5.13 2.23
C GLY A 107 1.13 4.94 1.18
N VAL A 108 1.89 5.98 0.86
CA VAL A 108 3.01 5.92 -0.10
C VAL A 108 4.27 6.52 0.49
N ALA A 109 5.37 5.80 0.41
CA ALA A 109 6.72 6.29 0.68
C ALA A 109 7.60 6.10 -0.56
N LEU A 110 8.43 7.09 -0.87
CA LEU A 110 9.34 7.08 -2.00
C LEU A 110 10.77 7.11 -1.48
N LEU A 111 11.64 6.28 -2.03
CA LEU A 111 13.02 6.14 -1.58
C LEU A 111 13.98 6.30 -2.76
N ASP A 112 15.09 6.99 -2.52
CA ASP A 112 16.26 6.84 -3.38
C ASP A 112 17.02 5.59 -2.92
N VAL A 113 17.16 4.63 -3.81
CA VAL A 113 17.84 3.36 -3.57
C VAL A 113 19.03 3.15 -4.50
N THR A 114 19.55 4.25 -5.04
CA THR A 114 20.71 4.24 -5.93
C THR A 114 21.88 3.51 -5.26
N GLY A 115 22.37 2.45 -5.88
CA GLY A 115 23.49 1.66 -5.36
C GLY A 115 23.14 0.65 -4.26
N HIS A 116 21.92 0.61 -3.74
CA HIS A 116 21.52 -0.29 -2.65
C HIS A 116 21.55 -1.77 -3.03
N GLN A 117 21.58 -2.12 -4.33
CA GLN A 117 21.78 -3.50 -4.77
C GLN A 117 23.09 -4.11 -4.26
N HIS A 118 24.10 -3.29 -3.97
CA HIS A 118 25.37 -3.76 -3.40
C HIS A 118 25.25 -4.18 -1.94
N ILE A 119 24.25 -3.66 -1.22
CA ILE A 119 23.98 -3.96 0.19
C ILE A 119 23.02 -5.17 0.30
N HIS A 120 22.00 -5.19 -0.54
CA HIS A 120 20.91 -6.18 -0.46
C HIS A 120 21.06 -7.33 -1.48
N GLY A 121 22.08 -7.32 -2.33
CA GLY A 121 22.30 -8.30 -3.41
C GLY A 121 21.51 -7.97 -4.68
N SER A 122 20.26 -7.54 -4.57
CA SER A 122 19.44 -7.06 -5.69
C SER A 122 18.26 -6.21 -5.20
N TYR A 123 17.66 -5.44 -6.09
CA TYR A 123 16.41 -4.70 -5.77
C TYR A 123 15.24 -5.64 -5.49
N LEU A 124 15.19 -6.82 -6.12
CA LEU A 124 14.18 -7.84 -5.83
C LEU A 124 14.30 -8.34 -4.39
N LEU A 125 15.51 -8.68 -3.93
CA LEU A 125 15.76 -9.11 -2.55
C LEU A 125 15.49 -8.00 -1.55
N MET A 126 15.83 -6.76 -1.87
CA MET A 126 15.48 -5.59 -1.07
C MET A 126 13.96 -5.45 -0.93
N GLY A 127 13.21 -5.58 -2.04
CA GLY A 127 11.75 -5.52 -2.03
C GLY A 127 11.13 -6.62 -1.18
N GLN A 128 11.64 -7.85 -1.27
CA GLN A 128 11.19 -8.97 -0.43
C GLN A 128 11.45 -8.71 1.06
N ALA A 129 12.62 -8.14 1.39
CA ALA A 129 12.93 -7.75 2.76
C ALA A 129 11.99 -6.66 3.28
N ILE A 130 11.65 -5.66 2.45
CA ILE A 130 10.68 -4.62 2.80
C ILE A 130 9.29 -5.23 3.06
N VAL A 131 8.80 -6.10 2.17
CA VAL A 131 7.49 -6.75 2.32
C VAL A 131 7.44 -7.59 3.59
N LYS A 132 8.51 -8.33 3.90
CA LYS A 132 8.63 -9.12 5.13
C LYS A 132 8.60 -8.23 6.36
N ALA A 133 9.44 -7.19 6.42
CA ALA A 133 9.50 -6.27 7.55
C ALA A 133 8.16 -5.51 7.73
N ALA A 134 7.46 -5.17 6.64
CA ALA A 134 6.12 -4.59 6.70
C ALA A 134 5.13 -5.54 7.39
N ALA A 135 5.12 -6.82 7.00
CA ALA A 135 4.24 -7.82 7.59
C ALA A 135 4.49 -8.01 9.10
N GLU A 136 5.76 -8.01 9.53
CA GLU A 136 6.15 -8.06 10.94
C GLU A 136 5.65 -6.84 11.73
N ASN A 137 5.46 -5.70 11.05
CA ASN A 137 4.89 -4.47 11.62
C ASN A 137 3.37 -4.34 11.39
N GLY A 138 2.70 -5.41 10.97
CA GLY A 138 1.25 -5.42 10.72
C GLY A 138 0.81 -4.54 9.56
N LEU A 139 1.70 -4.35 8.57
CA LEU A 139 1.41 -3.65 7.31
C LEU A 139 1.50 -4.62 6.14
N THR A 140 0.59 -4.47 5.20
CA THR A 140 0.69 -5.11 3.88
C THR A 140 1.14 -4.05 2.89
N VAL A 141 2.24 -4.29 2.20
CA VAL A 141 2.78 -3.34 1.23
C VAL A 141 3.06 -3.99 -0.11
N ARG A 142 3.14 -3.16 -1.14
CA ARG A 142 3.70 -3.47 -2.45
C ARG A 142 4.88 -2.56 -2.70
N THR A 143 5.89 -3.07 -3.37
CA THR A 143 7.10 -2.31 -3.69
C THR A 143 7.33 -2.29 -5.19
N GLY A 144 7.64 -1.12 -5.71
CA GLY A 144 8.00 -0.94 -7.12
C GLY A 144 9.36 -0.26 -7.21
N PHE A 145 10.24 -0.79 -8.05
CA PHE A 145 11.59 -0.29 -8.27
C PHE A 145 11.78 0.10 -9.73
N ALA A 146 12.37 1.26 -10.01
CA ALA A 146 12.64 1.73 -11.36
C ALA A 146 13.69 2.86 -11.41
N ALA A 147 14.18 3.18 -12.60
CA ALA A 147 15.09 4.30 -12.83
C ALA A 147 14.45 5.71 -12.67
N GLY A 148 13.17 5.77 -12.30
CA GLY A 148 12.47 7.03 -12.05
C GLY A 148 11.32 6.87 -11.06
N VAL A 149 11.09 7.90 -10.24
CA VAL A 149 10.06 7.91 -9.19
C VAL A 149 8.65 7.58 -9.73
N ARG A 150 8.28 8.13 -10.89
CA ARG A 150 6.96 7.86 -11.49
C ARG A 150 6.82 6.40 -11.90
N LEU A 151 7.85 5.82 -12.49
CA LEU A 151 7.88 4.41 -12.88
C LEU A 151 7.85 3.49 -11.67
N ALA A 152 8.58 3.82 -10.60
CA ALA A 152 8.52 3.08 -9.33
C ALA A 152 7.11 3.09 -8.73
N ARG A 153 6.40 4.24 -8.79
CA ARG A 153 4.98 4.31 -8.36
C ARG A 153 4.05 3.46 -9.23
N ILE A 154 4.26 3.42 -10.53
CA ILE A 154 3.48 2.55 -11.42
C ILE A 154 3.78 1.09 -11.07
N ALA A 155 5.05 0.71 -10.96
CA ALA A 155 5.49 -0.63 -10.62
C ALA A 155 4.85 -1.13 -9.31
N SER A 156 4.75 -0.29 -8.27
CA SER A 156 4.12 -0.66 -6.99
C SER A 156 2.61 -0.94 -7.09
N ARG A 157 1.97 -0.59 -8.21
CA ARG A 157 0.53 -0.84 -8.46
C ARG A 157 0.27 -2.06 -9.34
N ILE A 158 1.29 -2.59 -10.01
CA ILE A 158 1.21 -3.82 -10.79
C ILE A 158 1.12 -5.00 -9.80
N GLY A 159 0.23 -5.91 -10.01
CA GLY A 159 -0.26 -7.01 -9.17
C GLY A 159 0.66 -7.67 -8.12
N ASP A 160 1.95 -7.86 -8.40
CA ASP A 160 2.87 -8.55 -7.52
C ASP A 160 3.35 -7.71 -6.33
N PRO A 161 3.70 -8.34 -5.19
CA PRO A 161 4.21 -7.62 -4.02
C PRO A 161 5.52 -6.86 -4.28
N VAL A 162 6.35 -7.34 -5.19
CA VAL A 162 7.63 -6.73 -5.59
C VAL A 162 7.75 -6.71 -7.10
N VAL A 163 7.87 -5.53 -7.68
CA VAL A 163 8.08 -5.33 -9.12
C VAL A 163 9.32 -4.50 -9.35
N VAL A 164 10.25 -4.99 -10.16
CA VAL A 164 11.46 -4.28 -10.56
C VAL A 164 11.40 -4.03 -12.07
N LEU A 165 11.32 -2.76 -12.46
CA LEU A 165 11.39 -2.34 -13.86
C LEU A 165 12.84 -2.03 -14.20
N THR A 166 13.43 -2.83 -15.09
CA THR A 166 14.77 -2.56 -15.60
C THR A 166 14.70 -1.57 -16.77
N PRO A 167 15.72 -0.69 -16.93
CA PRO A 167 15.75 0.25 -18.05
C PRO A 167 15.57 -0.48 -19.40
N GLY A 168 14.63 0.01 -20.21
CA GLY A 168 14.29 -0.57 -21.52
C GLY A 168 13.18 -1.64 -21.51
N THR A 169 12.70 -2.10 -20.34
CA THR A 169 11.60 -3.09 -20.26
C THR A 169 10.29 -2.47 -19.74
N GLU A 170 10.27 -1.17 -19.45
CA GLU A 170 9.16 -0.48 -18.78
C GLU A 170 7.84 -0.58 -19.57
N ALA A 171 7.92 -0.40 -20.90
CA ALA A 171 6.74 -0.44 -21.77
C ALA A 171 6.07 -1.81 -21.77
N ALA A 172 6.86 -2.89 -21.78
CA ALA A 172 6.33 -4.26 -21.75
C ALA A 172 5.69 -4.61 -20.39
N ALA A 173 6.25 -4.11 -19.29
CA ALA A 173 5.75 -4.38 -17.94
C ALA A 173 4.47 -3.57 -17.59
N ILE A 174 4.24 -2.42 -18.26
CA ILE A 174 3.06 -1.56 -18.03
C ILE A 174 1.88 -1.95 -18.93
N ALA A 175 2.13 -2.72 -20.02
CA ALA A 175 1.10 -3.12 -20.98
C ALA A 175 0.22 -4.31 -20.52
N HIS A 176 0.49 -4.88 -19.36
CA HIS A 176 -0.27 -5.96 -18.71
C HIS A 176 -1.03 -5.41 -17.49
#